data_36fab4967b21069fd67ccc89c16810ef
#
_entry.id   36fab4967b21069fd67ccc89c16810ef
#
_cell.length_a   1.000
_cell.length_b   1.000
_cell.length_c   1.000
_cell.angle_alpha   90.00
_cell.angle_beta   90.00
_cell.angle_gamma   90.00
#
_symmetry.space_group_name_H-M   'P 1'
#
loop_
_entity.id
_entity.type
_entity.pdbx_description
1 polymer ?
#
loop_
_entity_poly.entity_id
_entity_poly.type
_entity_poly.pdbx_seq_one_letter_code
_entity_poly.pdbx_strand_id
1 'polypeptide(L)'
;MIRCVVGHVDTTTGTPTIVGVGEYPNSGMRKGSVSNLNGPSEAIDKALGDAERMSGYQVNDATVSINGSHIMSTRTDGMIAVGMADHEVNEDDIYRIEDVATTGKVPANRKILKVVPFSYTIDGQGGVKNPLGMTGTRLEISANVVSAMAPYVVNLE
;
A
#
# COMPACT_ATOMS: atom_id res chain seq x y z
N MET A 1 11.00 -8.37 17.06
CA MET A 1 10.95 -9.70 16.43
C MET A 1 10.56 -9.51 14.97
N ILE A 2 11.29 -10.12 14.06
CA ILE A 2 10.93 -10.28 12.64
C ILE A 2 10.24 -11.62 12.51
N ARG A 3 9.18 -11.64 11.71
CA ARG A 3 8.43 -12.85 11.36
C ARG A 3 8.25 -12.90 9.87
N CYS A 4 8.65 -13.99 9.24
CA CYS A 4 8.43 -14.31 7.85
C CYS A 4 7.42 -15.44 7.73
N VAL A 5 6.49 -15.32 6.80
CA VAL A 5 5.48 -16.33 6.53
C VAL A 5 5.46 -16.58 5.03
N VAL A 6 5.65 -17.83 4.63
CA VAL A 6 5.53 -18.27 3.23
C VAL A 6 4.18 -18.94 3.06
N GLY A 7 3.38 -18.42 2.14
CA GLY A 7 2.07 -18.93 1.79
C GLY A 7 2.08 -19.51 0.36
N HIS A 8 1.38 -20.62 0.17
CA HIS A 8 1.05 -21.15 -1.15
C HIS A 8 -0.44 -20.96 -1.41
N VAL A 9 -0.80 -20.45 -2.57
CA VAL A 9 -2.19 -20.31 -2.99
C VAL A 9 -2.52 -21.44 -3.93
N ASP A 10 -3.47 -22.28 -3.55
CA ASP A 10 -4.02 -23.32 -4.44
C ASP A 10 -4.74 -22.65 -5.61
N THR A 11 -4.28 -22.91 -6.83
CA THR A 11 -4.82 -22.29 -8.05
C THR A 11 -6.24 -22.73 -8.38
N THR A 12 -6.70 -23.84 -7.81
CA THR A 12 -8.04 -24.38 -8.06
C THR A 12 -9.07 -23.78 -7.11
N THR A 13 -8.71 -23.65 -5.83
CA THR A 13 -9.63 -23.19 -4.77
C THR A 13 -9.43 -21.74 -4.38
N GLY A 14 -8.28 -21.13 -4.77
CA GLY A 14 -7.87 -19.79 -4.33
C GLY A 14 -7.54 -19.70 -2.83
N THR A 15 -7.47 -20.84 -2.13
CA THR A 15 -7.25 -20.86 -0.68
C THR A 15 -5.77 -20.75 -0.35
N PRO A 16 -5.36 -19.75 0.45
CA PRO A 16 -3.98 -19.63 0.91
C PRO A 16 -3.69 -20.64 2.02
N THR A 17 -2.57 -21.33 1.93
CA THR A 17 -2.06 -22.24 2.96
C THR A 17 -0.66 -21.80 3.39
N ILE A 18 -0.42 -21.71 4.69
CA ILE A 18 0.91 -21.39 5.21
C ILE A 18 1.77 -22.65 5.13
N VAL A 19 2.90 -22.54 4.40
CA VAL A 19 3.83 -23.66 4.17
C VAL A 19 5.19 -23.47 4.84
N GLY A 20 5.51 -22.25 5.29
CA GLY A 20 6.75 -21.95 6.00
C GLY A 20 6.59 -20.76 6.93
N VAL A 21 7.25 -20.81 8.09
CA VAL A 21 7.31 -19.74 9.08
C VAL A 21 8.72 -19.65 9.63
N GLY A 22 9.25 -18.43 9.72
CA GLY A 22 10.48 -18.15 10.41
C GLY A 22 10.36 -16.95 11.32
N GLU A 23 10.95 -17.01 12.49
CA GLU A 23 10.95 -15.93 13.47
C GLU A 23 12.34 -15.70 14.02
N TYR A 24 12.74 -14.43 14.10
CA TYR A 24 14.04 -14.09 14.70
C TYR A 24 13.95 -12.81 15.55
N PRO A 25 14.63 -12.78 16.71
CA PRO A 25 14.72 -11.58 17.53
C PRO A 25 15.35 -10.44 16.73
N ASN A 26 14.76 -9.27 16.80
CA ASN A 26 15.25 -8.08 16.10
C ASN A 26 15.86 -7.09 17.10
N SER A 27 17.11 -6.72 16.87
CA SER A 27 17.78 -5.58 17.48
C SER A 27 17.93 -4.47 16.43
N GLY A 28 17.73 -3.22 16.76
CA GLY A 28 17.90 -2.11 15.80
C GLY A 28 16.60 -1.57 15.20
N MET A 29 15.44 -2.02 15.69
CA MET A 29 14.17 -1.34 15.47
C MET A 29 13.54 -0.90 16.79
N ARG A 30 12.96 0.30 16.80
CA ARG A 30 12.25 0.85 17.94
C ARG A 30 10.95 1.50 17.48
N LYS A 31 9.82 1.03 18.00
CA LYS A 31 8.47 1.58 17.68
C LYS A 31 8.19 1.68 16.17
N GLY A 32 8.60 0.67 15.41
CA GLY A 32 8.39 0.63 13.96
C GLY A 32 9.43 1.42 13.13
N SER A 33 10.43 2.03 13.75
CA SER A 33 11.49 2.77 13.08
C SER A 33 12.80 2.04 13.17
N VAL A 34 13.57 2.01 12.07
CA VAL A 34 14.91 1.45 12.02
C VAL A 34 15.87 2.43 12.72
N SER A 35 16.56 1.97 13.75
CA SER A 35 17.60 2.72 14.46
C SER A 35 19.02 2.26 14.09
N ASN A 36 19.15 1.03 13.56
CA ASN A 36 20.38 0.44 13.05
C ASN A 36 20.00 -0.59 11.98
N LEU A 37 20.60 -0.52 10.80
CA LEU A 37 20.28 -1.38 9.66
C LEU A 37 20.75 -2.83 9.84
N ASN A 38 21.89 -3.05 10.49
CA ASN A 38 22.48 -4.39 10.60
C ASN A 38 21.60 -5.38 11.36
N GLY A 39 20.95 -4.92 12.45
CA GLY A 39 20.11 -5.79 13.26
C GLY A 39 18.85 -6.31 12.53
N PRO A 40 18.07 -5.44 11.88
CA PRO A 40 16.95 -5.87 11.06
C PRO A 40 17.36 -6.75 9.88
N SER A 41 18.43 -6.41 9.14
CA SER A 41 18.92 -7.22 8.01
C SER A 41 19.26 -8.65 8.44
N GLU A 42 20.06 -8.81 9.48
CA GLU A 42 20.39 -10.14 10.01
C GLU A 42 19.16 -10.91 10.48
N ALA A 43 18.22 -10.23 11.12
CA ALA A 43 17.00 -10.85 11.61
C ALA A 43 16.05 -11.26 10.46
N ILE A 44 16.00 -10.47 9.37
CA ILE A 44 15.25 -10.81 8.16
C ILE A 44 15.88 -12.03 7.50
N ASP A 45 17.21 -12.03 7.26
CA ASP A 45 17.90 -13.12 6.60
C ASP A 45 17.68 -14.46 7.34
N LYS A 46 17.76 -14.43 8.67
CA LYS A 46 17.55 -15.65 9.48
C LYS A 46 16.10 -16.10 9.48
N ALA A 47 15.14 -15.19 9.67
CA ALA A 47 13.72 -15.53 9.65
C ALA A 47 13.27 -16.00 8.26
N LEU A 48 13.79 -15.39 7.20
CA LEU A 48 13.51 -15.80 5.82
C LEU A 48 14.09 -17.16 5.52
N GLY A 49 15.37 -17.40 5.85
CA GLY A 49 16.02 -18.69 5.64
C GLY A 49 15.35 -19.84 6.39
N ASP A 50 14.79 -19.60 7.58
CA ASP A 50 14.00 -20.60 8.31
C ASP A 50 12.67 -20.88 7.60
N ALA A 51 11.99 -19.86 7.12
CA ALA A 51 10.72 -20.00 6.40
C ALA A 51 10.91 -20.71 5.04
N GLU A 52 11.99 -20.39 4.30
CA GLU A 52 12.36 -21.06 3.04
C GLU A 52 12.70 -22.53 3.25
N ARG A 53 13.50 -22.83 4.28
CA ARG A 53 13.86 -24.21 4.60
C ARG A 53 12.63 -25.06 4.98
N MET A 54 11.67 -24.47 5.70
CA MET A 54 10.43 -25.14 6.08
C MET A 54 9.52 -25.36 4.87
N SER A 55 9.39 -24.34 3.99
CA SER A 55 8.49 -24.39 2.85
C SER A 55 9.05 -25.14 1.65
N GLY A 56 10.38 -25.22 1.51
CA GLY A 56 11.06 -25.71 0.32
C GLY A 56 11.04 -24.75 -0.87
N TYR A 57 10.51 -23.53 -0.70
CA TYR A 57 10.47 -22.49 -1.74
C TYR A 57 11.56 -21.45 -1.48
N GLN A 58 12.16 -20.93 -2.56
CA GLN A 58 12.99 -19.74 -2.52
C GLN A 58 12.11 -18.49 -2.72
N VAL A 59 12.25 -17.51 -1.87
CA VAL A 59 11.44 -16.29 -1.87
C VAL A 59 12.24 -15.14 -2.48
N ASN A 60 11.77 -14.59 -3.59
CA ASN A 60 12.41 -13.47 -4.27
C ASN A 60 11.72 -12.13 -3.96
N ASP A 61 10.43 -12.16 -3.61
CA ASP A 61 9.60 -10.99 -3.31
C ASP A 61 8.80 -11.19 -2.04
N ALA A 62 8.59 -10.12 -1.30
CA ALA A 62 7.81 -10.15 -0.06
C ALA A 62 6.96 -8.90 0.12
N THR A 63 5.78 -9.08 0.70
CA THR A 63 4.97 -7.97 1.19
C THR A 63 5.35 -7.67 2.63
N VAL A 64 5.84 -6.45 2.88
CA VAL A 64 6.29 -6.01 4.20
C VAL A 64 5.23 -5.15 4.87
N SER A 65 4.87 -5.50 6.10
CA SER A 65 4.03 -4.67 6.94
C SER A 65 4.84 -3.52 7.55
N ILE A 66 4.39 -2.30 7.35
CA ILE A 66 5.01 -1.11 7.91
C ILE A 66 4.07 -0.45 8.93
N ASN A 67 4.59 -0.13 10.10
CA ASN A 67 3.86 0.60 11.13
C ASN A 67 4.81 1.54 11.89
N GLY A 68 4.23 2.49 12.63
CA GLY A 68 5.00 3.40 13.48
C GLY A 68 4.40 4.81 13.51
N SER A 69 4.94 5.65 14.39
CA SER A 69 4.50 7.05 14.57
C SER A 69 4.80 7.95 13.36
N HIS A 70 5.61 7.47 12.42
CA HIS A 70 5.93 8.18 11.18
C HIS A 70 4.86 8.01 10.09
N ILE A 71 3.90 7.10 10.27
CA ILE A 71 2.77 6.92 9.36
C ILE A 71 1.67 7.91 9.72
N MET A 72 1.11 8.53 8.70
CA MET A 72 0.01 9.49 8.82
C MET A 72 -1.04 9.19 7.76
N SER A 73 -2.30 9.33 8.16
CA SER A 73 -3.44 9.31 7.24
C SER A 73 -4.04 10.71 7.17
N THR A 74 -4.20 11.22 5.97
CA THR A 74 -4.76 12.55 5.71
C THR A 74 -5.98 12.40 4.81
N ARG A 75 -7.11 12.98 5.21
CA ARG A 75 -8.29 13.06 4.36
C ARG A 75 -8.09 14.12 3.29
N THR A 76 -8.37 13.76 2.06
CA THR A 76 -8.22 14.64 0.90
C THR A 76 -9.41 14.48 -0.03
N ASP A 77 -9.64 15.53 -0.82
CA ASP A 77 -10.66 15.54 -1.87
C ASP A 77 -9.99 15.99 -3.17
N GLY A 78 -10.44 15.43 -4.28
CA GLY A 78 -9.98 15.79 -5.62
C GLY A 78 -11.15 15.86 -6.58
N MET A 79 -10.96 16.57 -7.70
CA MET A 79 -11.96 16.71 -8.75
C MET A 79 -11.27 16.83 -10.10
N ILE A 80 -11.82 16.13 -11.09
CA ILE A 80 -11.40 16.23 -12.50
C ILE A 80 -12.62 16.31 -13.42
N ALA A 81 -12.39 16.79 -14.64
CA ALA A 81 -13.31 16.54 -15.75
C ALA A 81 -12.99 15.18 -16.36
N VAL A 82 -14.02 14.40 -16.68
CA VAL A 82 -13.91 13.11 -17.39
C VAL A 82 -13.45 13.38 -18.81
N GLY A 83 -12.39 12.67 -19.25
CA GLY A 83 -11.59 13.08 -20.41
C GLY A 83 -12.01 12.54 -21.77
N MET A 84 -12.89 11.54 -21.84
CA MET A 84 -13.27 10.90 -23.11
C MET A 84 -14.49 11.58 -23.75
N ALA A 85 -14.58 11.48 -25.08
CA ALA A 85 -15.68 12.10 -25.83
C ALA A 85 -17.07 11.53 -25.50
N ASP A 86 -17.12 10.31 -24.98
CA ASP A 86 -18.33 9.62 -24.51
C ASP A 86 -18.63 9.90 -23.03
N HIS A 87 -17.74 10.62 -22.34
CA HIS A 87 -17.83 10.93 -20.91
C HIS A 87 -17.94 9.68 -20.01
N GLU A 88 -17.43 8.54 -20.47
CA GLU A 88 -17.35 7.32 -19.66
C GLU A 88 -16.05 7.34 -18.84
N VAL A 89 -16.18 7.11 -17.53
CA VAL A 89 -15.04 7.06 -16.59
C VAL A 89 -14.21 5.81 -16.85
N ASN A 90 -12.95 5.98 -17.14
CA ASN A 90 -11.98 4.92 -17.40
C ASN A 90 -10.89 4.85 -16.32
N GLU A 91 -9.96 3.90 -16.45
CA GLU A 91 -8.86 3.72 -15.47
C GLU A 91 -7.92 4.93 -15.42
N ASP A 92 -7.67 5.61 -16.55
CA ASP A 92 -6.82 6.80 -16.58
C ASP A 92 -7.45 7.96 -15.79
N ASP A 93 -8.78 8.10 -15.81
CA ASP A 93 -9.49 9.08 -14.99
C ASP A 93 -9.36 8.76 -13.49
N ILE A 94 -9.37 7.48 -13.11
CA ILE A 94 -9.13 7.06 -11.73
C ILE A 94 -7.70 7.44 -11.29
N TYR A 95 -6.69 7.15 -12.11
CA TYR A 95 -5.30 7.55 -11.81
C TYR A 95 -5.15 9.07 -11.71
N ARG A 96 -5.75 9.81 -12.61
CA ARG A 96 -5.70 11.28 -12.62
C ARG A 96 -6.36 11.90 -11.39
N ILE A 97 -7.51 11.38 -10.97
CA ILE A 97 -8.20 11.93 -9.80
C ILE A 97 -7.48 11.59 -8.49
N GLU A 98 -6.86 10.42 -8.40
CA GLU A 98 -6.01 10.06 -7.27
C GLU A 98 -4.76 10.95 -7.20
N ASP A 99 -4.14 11.25 -8.34
CA ASP A 99 -2.99 12.18 -8.41
C ASP A 99 -3.41 13.59 -7.97
N VAL A 100 -4.54 14.11 -8.45
CA VAL A 100 -5.07 15.41 -8.02
C VAL A 100 -5.39 15.43 -6.52
N ALA A 101 -5.93 14.33 -5.97
CA ALA A 101 -6.22 14.23 -4.55
C ALA A 101 -4.96 14.21 -3.67
N THR A 102 -3.81 13.84 -4.22
CA THR A 102 -2.52 13.77 -3.48
C THR A 102 -1.64 14.98 -3.68
N THR A 103 -1.67 15.60 -4.87
CA THR A 103 -0.79 16.70 -5.26
C THR A 103 -0.99 17.92 -4.35
N GLY A 104 0.10 18.35 -3.70
CA GLY A 104 0.09 19.49 -2.78
C GLY A 104 -0.63 19.27 -1.44
N LYS A 105 -1.20 18.07 -1.22
CA LYS A 105 -1.91 17.73 0.03
C LYS A 105 -1.03 16.98 1.04
N VAL A 106 0.03 16.34 0.56
CA VAL A 106 0.99 15.61 1.39
C VAL A 106 2.32 16.36 1.39
N PRO A 107 2.95 16.60 2.57
CA PRO A 107 4.25 17.26 2.63
C PRO A 107 5.32 16.55 1.80
N ALA A 108 6.22 17.31 1.15
CA ALA A 108 7.24 16.78 0.23
C ALA A 108 8.24 15.80 0.87
N ASN A 109 8.41 15.85 2.20
CA ASN A 109 9.29 14.93 2.94
C ASN A 109 8.63 13.58 3.28
N ARG A 110 7.44 13.30 2.72
CA ARG A 110 6.69 12.07 2.94
C ARG A 110 6.50 11.32 1.64
N LYS A 111 6.59 9.98 1.72
CA LYS A 111 6.27 9.07 0.62
C LYS A 111 4.81 8.62 0.78
N ILE A 112 4.03 8.72 -0.28
CA ILE A 112 2.65 8.20 -0.30
C ILE A 112 2.76 6.68 -0.41
N LEU A 113 2.10 5.98 0.50
CA LEU A 113 2.04 4.52 0.53
C LEU A 113 0.79 4.00 -0.16
N LYS A 114 -0.35 4.66 0.08
CA LYS A 114 -1.64 4.23 -0.48
C LYS A 114 -2.63 5.39 -0.51
N VAL A 115 -3.42 5.47 -1.57
CA VAL A 115 -4.66 6.22 -1.64
C VAL A 115 -5.81 5.24 -1.40
N VAL A 116 -6.69 5.57 -0.47
CA VAL A 116 -7.85 4.73 -0.10
C VAL A 116 -9.12 5.55 -0.31
N PRO A 117 -9.82 5.39 -1.45
CA PRO A 117 -11.07 6.08 -1.70
C PRO A 117 -12.16 5.68 -0.70
N PHE A 118 -12.88 6.66 -0.18
CA PHE A 118 -14.12 6.44 0.57
C PHE A 118 -15.33 6.36 -0.34
N SER A 119 -15.41 7.35 -1.23
CA SER A 119 -16.50 7.48 -2.18
C SER A 119 -16.11 8.38 -3.34
N TYR A 120 -16.76 8.15 -4.44
CA TYR A 120 -16.75 9.04 -5.60
C TYR A 120 -18.09 9.75 -5.73
N THR A 121 -18.08 10.87 -6.46
CA THR A 121 -19.26 11.63 -6.83
C THR A 121 -19.17 11.93 -8.32
N ILE A 122 -20.24 11.65 -9.07
CA ILE A 122 -20.34 11.92 -10.51
C ILE A 122 -21.47 12.92 -10.71
N ASP A 123 -21.16 14.08 -11.30
CA ASP A 123 -22.11 15.17 -11.57
C ASP A 123 -23.03 15.50 -10.37
N GLY A 124 -22.48 15.42 -9.15
CA GLY A 124 -23.22 15.66 -7.90
C GLY A 124 -23.90 14.43 -7.30
N GLN A 125 -23.94 13.29 -7.98
CA GLN A 125 -24.42 12.02 -7.42
C GLN A 125 -23.32 11.37 -6.56
N GLY A 126 -23.42 11.50 -5.26
CA GLY A 126 -22.48 10.95 -4.29
C GLY A 126 -22.70 9.48 -3.94
N GLY A 127 -21.78 8.93 -3.14
CA GLY A 127 -21.87 7.56 -2.61
C GLY A 127 -21.46 6.46 -3.60
N VAL A 128 -20.90 6.83 -4.72
CA VAL A 128 -20.38 5.87 -5.72
C VAL A 128 -19.14 5.17 -5.16
N LYS A 129 -19.13 3.84 -5.15
CA LYS A 129 -17.99 3.02 -4.67
C LYS A 129 -17.00 2.71 -5.79
N ASN A 130 -17.51 2.43 -6.97
CA ASN A 130 -16.70 2.20 -8.16
C ASN A 130 -17.30 3.01 -9.31
N PRO A 131 -16.63 4.07 -9.77
CA PRO A 131 -17.13 4.92 -10.86
C PRO A 131 -16.79 4.39 -12.24
N LEU A 132 -15.95 3.34 -12.37
CA LEU A 132 -15.48 2.81 -13.65
C LEU A 132 -16.66 2.37 -14.54
N GLY A 133 -16.69 2.84 -15.79
CA GLY A 133 -17.76 2.58 -16.74
C GLY A 133 -19.01 3.43 -16.54
N MET A 134 -19.05 4.32 -15.55
CA MET A 134 -20.17 5.26 -15.37
C MET A 134 -19.97 6.50 -16.25
N THR A 135 -21.08 7.05 -16.74
CA THR A 135 -21.07 8.25 -17.59
C THR A 135 -21.26 9.50 -16.75
N GLY A 136 -20.46 10.54 -17.01
CA GLY A 136 -20.58 11.85 -16.39
C GLY A 136 -19.49 12.79 -16.86
N THR A 137 -19.66 14.08 -16.58
CA THR A 137 -18.72 15.13 -17.00
C THR A 137 -17.71 15.49 -15.91
N ARG A 138 -18.11 15.33 -14.65
CA ARG A 138 -17.30 15.69 -13.47
C ARG A 138 -17.22 14.51 -12.51
N LEU A 139 -15.99 14.09 -12.23
CA LEU A 139 -15.67 13.07 -11.23
C LEU A 139 -14.99 13.72 -10.03
N GLU A 140 -15.51 13.43 -8.84
CA GLU A 140 -14.93 13.84 -7.57
C GLU A 140 -14.56 12.61 -6.73
N ILE A 141 -13.50 12.72 -5.94
CA ILE A 141 -13.06 11.69 -4.99
C ILE A 141 -12.97 12.28 -3.58
N SER A 142 -13.39 11.51 -2.60
CA SER A 142 -13.03 11.72 -1.20
C SER A 142 -12.25 10.52 -0.73
N ALA A 143 -10.99 10.71 -0.32
CA ALA A 143 -10.06 9.63 -0.01
C ALA A 143 -9.25 9.89 1.26
N ASN A 144 -8.71 8.81 1.84
CA ASN A 144 -7.59 8.88 2.77
C ASN A 144 -6.28 8.60 2.04
N VAL A 145 -5.32 9.49 2.20
CA VAL A 145 -3.95 9.30 1.74
C VAL A 145 -3.10 8.84 2.91
N VAL A 146 -2.63 7.61 2.84
CA VAL A 146 -1.69 7.05 3.81
C VAL A 146 -0.27 7.37 3.36
N SER A 147 0.49 8.04 4.20
CA SER A 147 1.85 8.45 3.91
C SER A 147 2.79 8.16 5.08
N ALA A 148 4.06 8.00 4.79
CA ALA A 148 5.11 7.84 5.79
C ALA A 148 6.24 8.82 5.53
N MET A 149 7.03 9.16 6.54
CA MET A 149 8.23 9.97 6.35
C MET A 149 9.21 9.21 5.45
N ALA A 150 9.68 9.86 4.39
CA ALA A 150 10.48 9.22 3.34
C ALA A 150 11.72 8.45 3.86
N PRO A 151 12.54 8.96 4.81
CA PRO A 151 13.70 8.22 5.32
C PRO A 151 13.35 6.89 5.97
N TYR A 152 12.17 6.77 6.59
CA TYR A 152 11.75 5.53 7.25
C TYR A 152 11.30 4.46 6.26
N VAL A 153 10.79 4.86 5.11
CA VAL A 153 10.42 3.92 4.03
C VAL A 153 11.66 3.43 3.32
N VAL A 154 12.56 4.35 2.92
CA VAL A 154 13.82 4.04 2.24
C VAL A 154 14.72 3.09 3.05
N ASN A 155 14.71 3.21 4.38
CA ASN A 155 15.48 2.31 5.24
C ASN A 155 14.87 0.90 5.39
N LEU A 156 13.67 0.68 4.85
CA LEU A 156 13.00 -0.64 4.84
C LEU A 156 13.01 -1.29 3.46
N GLU A 157 13.24 -0.53 2.40
CA GLU A 157 13.48 -0.99 1.02
C GLU A 157 14.94 -1.45 0.86
#